data_184baf0d7745c6188173aaf7816c6555
#
_entry.id   184baf0d7745c6188173aaf7816c6555
#
_cell.length_a   1.000
_cell.length_b   1.000
_cell.length_c   1.000
_cell.angle_alpha   90.00
_cell.angle_beta   90.00
_cell.angle_gamma   90.00
#
_symmetry.space_group_name_H-M   'P 1'
#
loop_
_entity.id
_entity.type
_entity.pdbx_description
1 polymer ?
#
loop_
_entity_poly.entity_id
_entity_poly.type
_entity_poly.pdbx_seq_one_letter_code
_entity_poly.pdbx_strand_id
1 'polypeptide(L)'
;MATKTKTKTKKKTARPIKVTPPTAAQADSLELLKQLSEAVAVSGDEGAVRKIVREAVTHLADEVSVDAMGNLFAIKHAASSRAPRVLVTAHLDEIGFMIVGEGKDGLHSFEAVGGIDDRILLGKPVWVGEDKIKGVIGFKPIHLVKPNERSTVVKIDSLKVDVGANRTVKAGDRATFATPFVDLGLAVRGKALDDRAGCAVLVEILRGKYPVELIAAFTVQEEVGLRGAKVAGYTAEPDAAIVIDCTPANDLPSQDDDVENSHYNTKLGHGPAIYSFDRGTVSDKRLIKHLASTAESKRIPYQHRQPGGGGTDAGAIHLTRSGVPSVSVSVPGRYLHSPAALMSKDDFYNTAKLVRAALESWSPKVLKR
;
A
#
# COMPACT_ATOMS: atom_id res chain seq x y z
N MET A 1 -27.20 55.30 1.91
CA MET A 1 -26.48 54.80 0.71
C MET A 1 -25.11 54.34 1.14
N ALA A 2 -24.87 53.05 1.25
CA ALA A 2 -23.58 52.50 1.64
C ALA A 2 -22.96 51.82 0.40
N THR A 3 -21.87 52.37 -0.07
CA THR A 3 -21.10 51.92 -1.23
C THR A 3 -20.32 50.66 -0.88
N LYS A 4 -20.71 49.52 -1.42
CA LYS A 4 -19.94 48.27 -1.32
C LYS A 4 -18.76 48.32 -2.29
N THR A 5 -17.56 48.47 -1.75
CA THR A 5 -16.31 48.35 -2.49
C THR A 5 -16.04 46.87 -2.79
N LYS A 6 -16.15 46.43 -4.03
CA LYS A 6 -15.78 45.09 -4.48
C LYS A 6 -14.25 45.00 -4.62
N THR A 7 -13.61 44.36 -3.68
CA THR A 7 -12.18 44.00 -3.77
C THR A 7 -12.03 42.89 -4.80
N LYS A 8 -11.41 43.17 -5.95
CA LYS A 8 -11.05 42.16 -6.97
C LYS A 8 -9.85 41.37 -6.48
N THR A 9 -10.08 40.18 -5.98
CA THR A 9 -9.01 39.19 -5.72
C THR A 9 -8.40 38.74 -7.05
N LYS A 10 -7.14 39.10 -7.30
CA LYS A 10 -6.38 38.61 -8.46
C LYS A 10 -6.17 37.13 -8.30
N LYS A 11 -6.82 36.26 -9.12
CA LYS A 11 -6.49 34.87 -9.27
C LYS A 11 -5.01 34.74 -9.66
N LYS A 12 -4.16 34.24 -8.76
CA LYS A 12 -2.81 33.82 -9.10
C LYS A 12 -2.93 32.62 -10.05
N THR A 13 -2.62 32.82 -11.32
CA THR A 13 -2.46 31.72 -12.27
C THR A 13 -1.32 30.83 -11.79
N ALA A 14 -1.63 29.58 -11.44
CA ALA A 14 -0.62 28.60 -11.07
C ALA A 14 0.36 28.45 -12.27
N ARG A 15 1.66 28.57 -11.99
CA ARG A 15 2.70 28.28 -12.99
C ARG A 15 2.61 26.80 -13.37
N PRO A 16 2.73 26.43 -14.65
CA PRO A 16 2.77 25.03 -15.04
C PRO A 16 3.94 24.34 -14.34
N ILE A 17 3.63 23.26 -13.62
CA ILE A 17 4.65 22.42 -12.96
C ILE A 17 5.42 21.72 -14.07
N LYS A 18 6.74 21.94 -14.16
CA LYS A 18 7.61 21.21 -15.08
C LYS A 18 7.74 19.78 -14.56
N VAL A 19 7.20 18.82 -15.29
CA VAL A 19 7.41 17.41 -15.05
C VAL A 19 8.80 17.06 -15.59
N THR A 20 9.72 16.71 -14.71
CA THR A 20 11.03 16.18 -15.11
C THR A 20 10.84 14.72 -15.57
N PRO A 21 11.37 14.31 -16.73
CA PRO A 21 11.29 12.90 -17.13
C PRO A 21 11.91 11.99 -16.05
N PRO A 22 11.33 10.81 -15.78
CA PRO A 22 11.91 9.86 -14.84
C PRO A 22 13.26 9.35 -15.35
N THR A 23 14.15 9.01 -14.42
CA THR A 23 15.37 8.25 -14.75
C THR A 23 15.00 6.84 -15.21
N ALA A 24 15.92 6.12 -15.89
CA ALA A 24 15.67 4.74 -16.31
C ALA A 24 15.23 3.84 -15.11
N ALA A 25 15.94 3.92 -13.98
CA ALA A 25 15.59 3.17 -12.78
C ALA A 25 14.19 3.52 -12.23
N GLN A 26 13.80 4.79 -12.27
CA GLN A 26 12.45 5.21 -11.88
C GLN A 26 11.37 4.72 -12.85
N ALA A 27 11.68 4.66 -14.14
CA ALA A 27 10.78 4.11 -15.15
C ALA A 27 10.58 2.60 -14.94
N ASP A 28 11.67 1.86 -14.67
CA ASP A 28 11.61 0.42 -14.37
C ASP A 28 10.80 0.14 -13.10
N SER A 29 11.00 0.94 -12.04
CA SER A 29 10.23 0.80 -10.79
C SER A 29 8.74 1.10 -10.99
N LEU A 30 8.40 2.05 -11.86
CA LEU A 30 7.02 2.40 -12.17
C LEU A 30 6.33 1.31 -13.01
N GLU A 31 7.06 0.72 -13.96
CA GLU A 31 6.54 -0.41 -14.75
C GLU A 31 6.33 -1.65 -13.88
N LEU A 32 7.23 -1.92 -12.93
CA LEU A 32 7.04 -2.97 -11.93
C LEU A 32 5.79 -2.69 -11.08
N LEU A 33 5.63 -1.46 -10.57
CA LEU A 33 4.44 -1.08 -9.81
C LEU A 33 3.14 -1.31 -10.60
N LYS A 34 3.14 -0.99 -11.89
CA LYS A 34 2.01 -1.26 -12.78
C LYS A 34 1.69 -2.75 -12.86
N GLN A 35 2.69 -3.60 -13.12
CA GLN A 35 2.51 -5.05 -13.18
C GLN A 35 1.96 -5.62 -11.86
N LEU A 36 2.51 -5.17 -10.73
CA LEU A 36 2.06 -5.55 -9.40
C LEU A 36 0.63 -5.08 -9.12
N SER A 37 0.30 -3.83 -9.46
CA SER A 37 -1.04 -3.26 -9.24
C SER A 37 -2.11 -3.99 -10.06
N GLU A 38 -1.82 -4.40 -11.28
CA GLU A 38 -2.77 -5.08 -12.17
C GLU A 38 -2.88 -6.60 -11.93
N ALA A 39 -1.97 -7.17 -11.15
CA ALA A 39 -2.07 -8.59 -10.76
C ALA A 39 -3.20 -8.80 -9.76
N VAL A 40 -3.84 -9.98 -9.83
CA VAL A 40 -4.88 -10.39 -8.87
C VAL A 40 -4.19 -11.16 -7.75
N ALA A 41 -4.27 -10.66 -6.52
CA ALA A 41 -3.74 -11.35 -5.35
C ALA A 41 -4.42 -10.84 -4.07
N VAL A 42 -5.64 -11.26 -3.86
CA VAL A 42 -6.40 -11.01 -2.64
C VAL A 42 -5.81 -11.85 -1.51
N SER A 43 -5.92 -11.40 -0.25
CA SER A 43 -5.37 -12.10 0.92
C SER A 43 -5.67 -13.60 0.90
N GLY A 44 -4.60 -14.39 1.07
CA GLY A 44 -4.63 -15.86 1.02
C GLY A 44 -4.55 -16.45 -0.40
N ASP A 45 -4.35 -15.61 -1.43
CA ASP A 45 -4.15 -16.02 -2.82
C ASP A 45 -3.12 -15.12 -3.52
N GLU A 46 -1.97 -14.93 -2.90
CA GLU A 46 -0.94 -13.99 -3.34
C GLU A 46 0.01 -14.58 -4.42
N GLY A 47 -0.29 -15.77 -4.93
CA GLY A 47 0.58 -16.53 -5.85
C GLY A 47 1.02 -15.73 -7.07
N ALA A 48 0.11 -15.03 -7.72
CA ALA A 48 0.40 -14.27 -8.94
C ALA A 48 1.39 -13.11 -8.70
N VAL A 49 1.19 -12.34 -7.64
CA VAL A 49 2.09 -11.22 -7.28
C VAL A 49 3.42 -11.74 -6.76
N ARG A 50 3.40 -12.77 -5.92
CA ARG A 50 4.63 -13.41 -5.43
C ARG A 50 5.54 -13.87 -6.58
N LYS A 51 4.96 -14.40 -7.67
CA LYS A 51 5.73 -14.79 -8.86
C LYS A 51 6.43 -13.58 -9.49
N ILE A 52 5.72 -12.47 -9.71
CA ILE A 52 6.30 -11.24 -10.27
C ILE A 52 7.45 -10.72 -9.38
N VAL A 53 7.21 -10.64 -8.07
CA VAL A 53 8.23 -10.19 -7.12
C VAL A 53 9.44 -11.13 -7.12
N ARG A 54 9.22 -12.46 -7.10
CA ARG A 54 10.30 -13.43 -7.13
C ARG A 54 11.19 -13.28 -8.36
N GLU A 55 10.59 -13.10 -9.53
CA GLU A 55 11.33 -12.85 -10.77
C GLU A 55 12.16 -11.55 -10.68
N ALA A 56 11.59 -10.50 -10.09
CA ALA A 56 12.26 -9.21 -9.92
C ALA A 56 13.44 -9.27 -8.93
N VAL A 57 13.37 -10.08 -7.86
CA VAL A 57 14.39 -10.09 -6.80
C VAL A 57 15.46 -11.17 -6.94
N THR A 58 15.23 -12.21 -7.74
CA THR A 58 16.14 -13.39 -7.82
C THR A 58 17.58 -13.02 -8.18
N HIS A 59 17.78 -11.98 -8.98
CA HIS A 59 19.11 -11.50 -9.37
C HIS A 59 19.66 -10.37 -8.48
N LEU A 60 18.88 -9.91 -7.49
CA LEU A 60 19.23 -8.82 -6.58
C LEU A 60 19.64 -9.29 -5.19
N ALA A 61 19.29 -10.50 -4.81
CA ALA A 61 19.51 -11.08 -3.49
C ALA A 61 20.50 -12.25 -3.55
N ASP A 62 21.14 -12.55 -2.42
CA ASP A 62 22.03 -13.70 -2.27
C ASP A 62 21.23 -14.98 -2.02
N GLU A 63 20.08 -14.85 -1.32
CA GLU A 63 19.15 -15.97 -1.06
C GLU A 63 17.72 -15.53 -1.32
N VAL A 64 16.92 -16.42 -1.94
CA VAL A 64 15.47 -16.20 -2.15
C VAL A 64 14.72 -17.46 -1.74
N SER A 65 13.77 -17.32 -0.83
CA SER A 65 12.96 -18.44 -0.32
C SER A 65 11.50 -18.04 -0.10
N VAL A 66 10.65 -19.04 0.04
CA VAL A 66 9.22 -18.84 0.37
C VAL A 66 8.91 -19.75 1.56
N ASP A 67 8.29 -19.19 2.59
CA ASP A 67 7.88 -19.95 3.76
C ASP A 67 6.53 -20.69 3.56
N ALA A 68 6.12 -21.44 4.58
CA ALA A 68 4.88 -22.21 4.55
C ALA A 68 3.61 -21.34 4.48
N MET A 69 3.68 -20.06 4.91
CA MET A 69 2.57 -19.11 4.79
C MET A 69 2.49 -18.49 3.41
N GLY A 70 3.59 -18.52 2.65
CA GLY A 70 3.72 -17.87 1.36
C GLY A 70 4.43 -16.54 1.40
N ASN A 71 5.02 -16.11 2.53
CA ASN A 71 5.91 -14.95 2.55
C ASN A 71 7.13 -15.24 1.67
N LEU A 72 7.52 -14.27 0.86
CA LEU A 72 8.76 -14.35 0.06
C LEU A 72 9.87 -13.58 0.78
N PHE A 73 10.99 -14.25 1.02
CA PHE A 73 12.19 -13.64 1.57
C PHE A 73 13.24 -13.47 0.48
N ALA A 74 13.91 -12.33 0.50
CA ALA A 74 15.09 -12.05 -0.32
C ALA A 74 16.16 -11.44 0.61
N ILE A 75 17.27 -12.18 0.80
CA ILE A 75 18.31 -11.83 1.77
C ILE A 75 19.54 -11.31 1.02
N LYS A 76 20.09 -10.20 1.50
CA LYS A 76 21.41 -9.69 1.09
C LYS A 76 22.34 -9.73 2.28
N HIS A 77 23.38 -10.54 2.16
CA HIS A 77 24.37 -10.65 3.21
C HIS A 77 25.23 -9.40 3.33
N ALA A 78 25.53 -9.05 4.56
CA ALA A 78 26.55 -8.05 4.86
C ALA A 78 27.95 -8.63 4.68
N ALA A 79 28.95 -7.76 4.49
CA ALA A 79 30.36 -8.18 4.46
C ALA A 79 30.85 -8.76 5.79
N SER A 80 30.19 -8.47 6.90
CA SER A 80 30.54 -8.96 8.24
C SER A 80 29.42 -9.85 8.78
N SER A 81 29.77 -11.03 9.29
CA SER A 81 28.85 -11.92 9.99
C SER A 81 28.32 -11.37 11.33
N ARG A 82 28.89 -10.26 11.82
CA ARG A 82 28.43 -9.54 13.01
C ARG A 82 27.57 -8.34 12.68
N ALA A 83 27.24 -8.14 11.41
CA ALA A 83 26.37 -7.05 10.98
C ALA A 83 24.97 -7.21 11.58
N PRO A 84 24.31 -6.12 11.96
CA PRO A 84 22.92 -6.17 12.39
C PRO A 84 22.02 -6.73 11.29
N ARG A 85 21.01 -7.49 11.68
CA ARG A 85 19.97 -8.03 10.80
C ARG A 85 18.81 -7.05 10.77
N VAL A 86 18.56 -6.43 9.63
CA VAL A 86 17.45 -5.48 9.45
C VAL A 86 16.41 -6.09 8.55
N LEU A 87 15.23 -6.30 9.12
CA LEU A 87 14.05 -6.75 8.37
C LEU A 87 13.39 -5.53 7.73
N VAL A 88 13.15 -5.59 6.42
CA VAL A 88 12.32 -4.62 5.71
C VAL A 88 11.16 -5.35 5.08
N THR A 89 9.92 -4.94 5.35
CA THR A 89 8.72 -5.63 4.85
C THR A 89 7.83 -4.73 4.00
N ALA A 90 7.07 -5.37 3.11
CA ALA A 90 5.94 -4.82 2.38
C ALA A 90 4.96 -5.97 2.10
N HIS A 91 3.64 -5.72 2.10
CA HIS A 91 2.71 -6.83 1.90
C HIS A 91 2.30 -7.05 0.46
N LEU A 92 2.12 -8.34 0.10
CA LEU A 92 1.76 -8.78 -1.24
C LEU A 92 0.28 -8.72 -1.52
N ASP A 93 -0.55 -8.91 -0.49
CA ASP A 93 -1.99 -9.01 -0.64
C ASP A 93 -2.66 -7.66 -0.91
N GLU A 94 -3.89 -7.74 -1.32
CA GLU A 94 -4.80 -6.62 -1.50
C GLU A 94 -6.17 -6.96 -0.93
N ILE A 95 -6.97 -5.97 -0.60
CA ILE A 95 -8.39 -6.13 -0.32
C ILE A 95 -9.13 -6.65 -1.55
N GLY A 96 -10.16 -7.42 -1.35
CA GLY A 96 -10.98 -7.94 -2.44
C GLY A 96 -12.16 -8.76 -1.93
N PHE A 97 -12.49 -9.79 -2.66
CA PHE A 97 -13.66 -10.60 -2.39
C PHE A 97 -13.34 -12.07 -2.53
N MET A 98 -14.16 -12.90 -1.89
CA MET A 98 -14.18 -14.33 -2.08
C MET A 98 -15.60 -14.75 -2.51
N ILE A 99 -15.69 -15.53 -3.58
CA ILE A 99 -16.93 -16.16 -3.97
C ILE A 99 -17.28 -17.22 -2.92
N VAL A 100 -18.49 -17.15 -2.34
CA VAL A 100 -18.92 -18.04 -1.25
C VAL A 100 -20.10 -18.94 -1.64
N GLY A 101 -20.66 -18.73 -2.82
CA GLY A 101 -21.77 -19.56 -3.30
C GLY A 101 -21.87 -19.57 -4.82
N GLU A 102 -22.18 -20.75 -5.34
CA GLU A 102 -22.53 -20.92 -6.75
C GLU A 102 -23.92 -20.32 -6.98
N GLY A 103 -23.99 -19.40 -7.93
CA GLY A 103 -25.23 -18.75 -8.32
C GLY A 103 -25.82 -19.40 -9.57
N LYS A 104 -27.13 -19.19 -9.78
CA LYS A 104 -27.76 -19.48 -11.05
C LYS A 104 -27.48 -18.35 -12.04
N ASP A 105 -27.38 -18.68 -13.31
CA ASP A 105 -27.29 -17.71 -14.42
C ASP A 105 -26.07 -16.75 -14.33
N GLY A 106 -24.97 -17.17 -13.68
CA GLY A 106 -23.75 -16.37 -13.55
C GLY A 106 -23.76 -15.37 -12.42
N LEU A 107 -24.75 -15.43 -11.52
CA LEU A 107 -24.87 -14.54 -10.34
C LEU A 107 -24.33 -15.24 -9.10
N HIS A 108 -23.20 -14.80 -8.57
CA HIS A 108 -22.52 -15.44 -7.45
C HIS A 108 -22.57 -14.60 -6.17
N SER A 109 -22.79 -15.28 -5.04
CA SER A 109 -22.63 -14.65 -3.71
C SER A 109 -21.15 -14.48 -3.40
N PHE A 110 -20.81 -13.42 -2.69
CA PHE A 110 -19.43 -13.11 -2.33
C PHE A 110 -19.36 -12.41 -0.97
N GLU A 111 -18.20 -12.51 -0.34
CA GLU A 111 -17.86 -11.84 0.91
C GLU A 111 -16.63 -10.96 0.73
N ALA A 112 -16.51 -9.91 1.55
CA ALA A 112 -15.31 -9.08 1.57
C ALA A 112 -14.12 -9.84 2.19
N VAL A 113 -12.95 -9.64 1.63
CA VAL A 113 -11.65 -10.04 2.19
C VAL A 113 -10.85 -8.78 2.42
N GLY A 114 -10.58 -8.46 3.70
CA GLY A 114 -10.02 -7.18 4.11
C GLY A 114 -11.08 -6.10 4.34
N GLY A 115 -10.62 -4.89 4.61
CA GLY A 115 -11.48 -3.76 4.97
C GLY A 115 -12.07 -3.04 3.75
N ILE A 116 -13.32 -3.30 3.40
CA ILE A 116 -14.02 -2.68 2.25
C ILE A 116 -15.32 -2.03 2.72
N ASP A 117 -15.59 -0.83 2.23
CA ASP A 117 -16.82 -0.09 2.49
C ASP A 117 -17.92 -0.48 1.50
N ASP A 118 -19.08 -0.92 1.99
CA ASP A 118 -20.23 -1.32 1.16
C ASP A 118 -20.65 -0.22 0.15
N ARG A 119 -20.46 1.05 0.51
CA ARG A 119 -20.87 2.21 -0.32
C ARG A 119 -20.17 2.30 -1.66
N ILE A 120 -18.99 1.68 -1.79
CA ILE A 120 -18.18 1.78 -3.01
C ILE A 120 -18.36 0.59 -3.96
N LEU A 121 -19.24 -0.36 -3.64
CA LEU A 121 -19.33 -1.64 -4.36
C LEU A 121 -20.21 -1.57 -5.62
N LEU A 122 -21.30 -0.81 -5.58
CA LEU A 122 -22.35 -0.84 -6.59
C LEU A 122 -21.83 -0.52 -8.00
N GLY A 123 -22.06 -1.45 -8.94
CA GLY A 123 -21.71 -1.29 -10.35
C GLY A 123 -20.22 -1.38 -10.64
N LYS A 124 -19.40 -1.86 -9.70
CA LYS A 124 -17.95 -1.96 -9.93
C LYS A 124 -17.63 -3.19 -10.77
N PRO A 125 -16.82 -3.00 -11.84
CA PRO A 125 -16.26 -4.14 -12.55
C PRO A 125 -15.24 -4.87 -11.67
N VAL A 126 -15.24 -6.21 -11.79
CA VAL A 126 -14.32 -7.09 -11.06
C VAL A 126 -13.68 -8.11 -11.99
N TRP A 127 -12.53 -8.63 -11.59
CA TRP A 127 -11.90 -9.82 -12.13
C TRP A 127 -12.05 -10.95 -11.11
N VAL A 128 -12.48 -12.12 -11.57
CA VAL A 128 -12.68 -13.31 -10.74
C VAL A 128 -11.71 -14.40 -11.17
N GLY A 129 -11.01 -14.97 -10.20
CA GLY A 129 -10.03 -16.05 -10.39
C GLY A 129 -8.75 -15.61 -11.12
N GLU A 130 -7.82 -16.55 -11.24
CA GLU A 130 -6.54 -16.36 -11.94
C GLU A 130 -6.71 -15.99 -13.41
N ASP A 131 -7.75 -16.56 -14.06
CA ASP A 131 -8.09 -16.30 -15.47
C ASP A 131 -8.71 -14.92 -15.70
N LYS A 132 -8.87 -14.12 -14.66
CA LYS A 132 -9.46 -12.76 -14.70
C LYS A 132 -10.81 -12.74 -15.42
N ILE A 133 -11.69 -13.68 -15.07
CA ILE A 133 -13.06 -13.70 -15.58
C ILE A 133 -13.70 -12.36 -15.25
N LYS A 134 -14.17 -11.66 -16.28
CA LYS A 134 -14.76 -10.32 -16.13
C LYS A 134 -16.15 -10.43 -15.54
N GLY A 135 -16.41 -9.66 -14.49
CA GLY A 135 -17.71 -9.56 -13.84
C GLY A 135 -18.01 -8.14 -13.40
N VAL A 136 -19.19 -7.95 -12.85
CA VAL A 136 -19.65 -6.69 -12.25
C VAL A 136 -20.39 -6.98 -10.95
N ILE A 137 -20.20 -6.13 -9.94
CA ILE A 137 -21.02 -6.17 -8.73
C ILE A 137 -22.38 -5.55 -9.09
N GLY A 138 -23.40 -6.41 -9.20
CA GLY A 138 -24.74 -6.02 -9.62
C GLY A 138 -25.46 -5.16 -8.57
N PHE A 139 -26.38 -4.34 -9.03
CA PHE A 139 -27.23 -3.53 -8.17
C PHE A 139 -28.60 -3.27 -8.81
N LYS A 140 -29.58 -2.94 -7.98
CA LYS A 140 -30.93 -2.60 -8.42
C LYS A 140 -30.91 -1.17 -9.03
N PRO A 141 -31.31 -1.00 -10.31
CA PRO A 141 -31.28 0.30 -10.97
C PRO A 141 -32.25 1.29 -10.30
N ILE A 142 -31.88 2.57 -10.30
CA ILE A 142 -32.56 3.63 -9.53
C ILE A 142 -34.08 3.74 -9.77
N HIS A 143 -34.54 3.46 -10.99
CA HIS A 143 -35.95 3.50 -11.32
C HIS A 143 -36.79 2.35 -10.75
N LEU A 144 -36.14 1.30 -10.25
CA LEU A 144 -36.76 0.19 -9.52
C LEU A 144 -36.58 0.31 -8.00
N VAL A 145 -35.78 1.28 -7.52
CA VAL A 145 -35.54 1.52 -6.10
C VAL A 145 -36.66 2.37 -5.52
N LYS A 146 -37.29 1.92 -4.44
CA LYS A 146 -38.34 2.69 -3.75
C LYS A 146 -37.72 3.94 -3.07
N PRO A 147 -38.51 5.04 -2.93
CA PRO A 147 -37.99 6.27 -2.34
C PRO A 147 -37.31 6.12 -0.96
N ASN A 148 -37.86 5.26 -0.10
CA ASN A 148 -37.31 4.98 1.22
C ASN A 148 -36.01 4.14 1.21
N GLU A 149 -35.73 3.41 0.12
CA GLU A 149 -34.51 2.61 -0.05
C GLU A 149 -33.31 3.47 -0.52
N ARG A 150 -33.58 4.65 -1.11
CA ARG A 150 -32.54 5.49 -1.74
C ARG A 150 -31.52 6.07 -0.77
N SER A 151 -31.93 6.26 0.50
CA SER A 151 -31.06 6.77 1.57
C SER A 151 -30.35 5.67 2.39
N THR A 152 -30.61 4.40 2.05
CA THR A 152 -30.04 3.25 2.77
C THR A 152 -28.84 2.71 2.02
N VAL A 153 -27.75 2.43 2.75
CA VAL A 153 -26.56 1.77 2.18
C VAL A 153 -26.92 0.31 1.87
N VAL A 154 -26.71 -0.08 0.63
CA VAL A 154 -26.91 -1.48 0.20
C VAL A 154 -25.77 -2.33 0.76
N LYS A 155 -26.12 -3.37 1.50
CA LYS A 155 -25.16 -4.25 2.15
C LYS A 155 -24.62 -5.30 1.21
N ILE A 156 -23.34 -5.69 1.41
CA ILE A 156 -22.62 -6.64 0.57
C ILE A 156 -23.35 -7.98 0.41
N ASP A 157 -23.95 -8.50 1.48
CA ASP A 157 -24.70 -9.75 1.49
C ASP A 157 -25.93 -9.77 0.57
N SER A 158 -26.47 -8.59 0.24
CA SER A 158 -27.55 -8.41 -0.74
C SER A 158 -27.07 -8.26 -2.19
N LEU A 159 -25.77 -8.15 -2.40
CA LEU A 159 -25.16 -7.98 -3.72
C LEU A 159 -24.75 -9.32 -4.33
N LYS A 160 -24.53 -9.33 -5.65
CA LYS A 160 -24.00 -10.47 -6.39
C LYS A 160 -22.92 -9.99 -7.35
N VAL A 161 -21.93 -10.84 -7.55
CA VAL A 161 -21.02 -10.71 -8.69
C VAL A 161 -21.70 -11.40 -9.89
N ASP A 162 -21.92 -10.65 -10.96
CA ASP A 162 -22.47 -11.13 -12.22
C ASP A 162 -21.30 -11.30 -13.21
N VAL A 163 -21.06 -12.53 -13.64
CA VAL A 163 -20.04 -12.88 -14.65
C VAL A 163 -20.66 -13.25 -16.00
N GLY A 164 -21.97 -13.14 -16.11
CA GLY A 164 -22.74 -13.60 -17.27
C GLY A 164 -22.89 -15.12 -17.32
N ALA A 165 -23.84 -15.56 -18.13
CA ALA A 165 -24.09 -17.00 -18.31
C ALA A 165 -22.90 -17.72 -18.95
N ASN A 166 -22.78 -19.03 -18.71
CA ASN A 166 -21.76 -19.91 -19.31
C ASN A 166 -20.31 -19.60 -18.89
N ARG A 167 -20.08 -19.00 -17.72
CA ARG A 167 -18.76 -18.84 -17.09
C ARG A 167 -18.67 -19.73 -15.87
N THR A 168 -17.53 -20.40 -15.70
CA THR A 168 -17.29 -21.25 -14.54
C THR A 168 -16.56 -20.45 -13.47
N VAL A 169 -17.28 -20.13 -12.41
CA VAL A 169 -16.77 -19.53 -11.17
C VAL A 169 -17.27 -20.38 -10.02
N LYS A 170 -16.42 -20.68 -9.07
CA LYS A 170 -16.70 -21.57 -7.94
C LYS A 170 -16.45 -20.91 -6.59
N ALA A 171 -17.05 -21.47 -5.55
CA ALA A 171 -16.78 -21.06 -4.20
C ALA A 171 -15.27 -21.20 -3.88
N GLY A 172 -14.69 -20.18 -3.24
CA GLY A 172 -13.28 -20.08 -2.97
C GLY A 172 -12.50 -19.22 -3.96
N ASP A 173 -13.02 -18.99 -5.18
CA ASP A 173 -12.36 -18.08 -6.14
C ASP A 173 -12.28 -16.68 -5.55
N ARG A 174 -11.13 -16.03 -5.75
CA ARG A 174 -10.91 -14.64 -5.34
C ARG A 174 -11.38 -13.69 -6.43
N ALA A 175 -11.88 -12.53 -6.02
CA ALA A 175 -12.22 -11.47 -6.95
C ALA A 175 -11.65 -10.13 -6.47
N THR A 176 -11.20 -9.32 -7.41
CA THR A 176 -10.67 -7.98 -7.13
C THR A 176 -11.29 -6.95 -8.06
N PHE A 177 -11.16 -5.67 -7.75
CA PHE A 177 -11.60 -4.60 -8.62
C PHE A 177 -10.84 -4.61 -9.95
N ALA A 178 -11.55 -4.49 -11.06
CA ALA A 178 -10.96 -4.48 -12.40
C ALA A 178 -10.51 -3.07 -12.83
N THR A 179 -9.63 -2.47 -12.05
CA THR A 179 -9.14 -1.11 -12.28
C THR A 179 -7.76 -1.14 -12.91
N PRO A 180 -7.59 -0.66 -14.15
CA PRO A 180 -6.28 -0.58 -14.78
C PRO A 180 -5.41 0.50 -14.11
N PHE A 181 -4.10 0.28 -14.16
CA PHE A 181 -3.11 1.28 -13.76
C PHE A 181 -3.03 2.38 -14.82
N VAL A 182 -3.00 3.64 -14.38
CA VAL A 182 -2.91 4.81 -15.25
C VAL A 182 -1.85 5.79 -14.73
N ASP A 183 -0.92 6.16 -15.60
CA ASP A 183 0.00 7.28 -15.35
C ASP A 183 -0.71 8.61 -15.64
N LEU A 184 -0.81 9.46 -14.63
CA LEU A 184 -1.43 10.79 -14.68
C LEU A 184 -0.38 11.92 -14.73
N GLY A 185 0.87 11.62 -15.06
CA GLY A 185 1.96 12.59 -15.07
C GLY A 185 2.67 12.68 -13.71
N LEU A 186 2.19 13.49 -12.78
CA LEU A 186 2.77 13.63 -11.43
C LEU A 186 2.30 12.55 -10.46
N ALA A 187 1.20 11.90 -10.76
CA ALA A 187 0.59 10.87 -9.94
C ALA A 187 0.30 9.61 -10.77
N VAL A 188 0.00 8.54 -10.07
CA VAL A 188 -0.53 7.30 -10.64
C VAL A 188 -1.88 6.99 -10.02
N ARG A 189 -2.74 6.30 -10.78
CA ARG A 189 -4.00 5.75 -10.29
C ARG A 189 -4.02 4.25 -10.56
N GLY A 190 -4.41 3.46 -9.58
CA GLY A 190 -4.53 2.01 -9.72
C GLY A 190 -5.33 1.40 -8.58
N LYS A 191 -5.66 0.11 -8.71
CA LYS A 191 -6.06 -0.70 -7.56
C LYS A 191 -4.82 -1.13 -6.78
N ALA A 192 -4.99 -1.60 -5.57
CA ALA A 192 -3.95 -2.27 -4.80
C ALA A 192 -2.61 -1.50 -4.73
N LEU A 193 -2.63 -0.14 -4.84
CA LEU A 193 -1.42 0.64 -4.58
C LEU A 193 -0.93 0.41 -3.15
N ASP A 194 -1.84 0.15 -2.26
CA ASP A 194 -1.68 -0.45 -0.95
C ASP A 194 -1.65 -1.99 -1.09
N ASP A 195 -0.54 -2.69 -0.86
CA ASP A 195 0.80 -2.13 -0.68
C ASP A 195 1.76 -2.59 -1.81
N ARG A 196 1.25 -2.62 -3.05
CA ARG A 196 2.09 -2.93 -4.22
C ARG A 196 3.16 -1.85 -4.44
N ALA A 197 2.90 -0.62 -3.93
CA ALA A 197 3.89 0.43 -3.92
C ALA A 197 5.04 0.11 -2.98
N GLY A 198 4.77 -0.35 -1.76
CA GLY A 198 5.79 -0.82 -0.85
C GLY A 198 6.57 -2.02 -1.41
N CYS A 199 5.89 -2.96 -2.07
CA CYS A 199 6.57 -4.06 -2.76
C CYS A 199 7.56 -3.57 -3.82
N ALA A 200 7.15 -2.63 -4.68
CA ALA A 200 8.06 -2.08 -5.70
C ALA A 200 9.21 -1.26 -5.08
N VAL A 201 8.94 -0.52 -4.00
CA VAL A 201 9.96 0.18 -3.20
C VAL A 201 10.96 -0.82 -2.61
N LEU A 202 10.50 -1.94 -2.07
CA LEU A 202 11.37 -2.95 -1.47
C LEU A 202 12.26 -3.64 -2.51
N VAL A 203 11.75 -3.88 -3.71
CA VAL A 203 12.57 -4.35 -4.86
C VAL A 203 13.65 -3.33 -5.22
N GLU A 204 13.34 -2.04 -5.22
CA GLU A 204 14.34 -0.98 -5.49
C GLU A 204 15.40 -0.90 -4.38
N ILE A 205 15.03 -1.12 -3.13
CA ILE A 205 15.95 -1.19 -2.00
C ILE A 205 16.93 -2.36 -2.18
N LEU A 206 16.50 -3.51 -2.66
CA LEU A 206 17.36 -4.65 -2.89
C LEU A 206 18.49 -4.41 -3.92
N ARG A 207 18.43 -3.35 -4.72
CA ARG A 207 19.51 -2.93 -5.62
C ARG A 207 20.72 -2.32 -4.89
N GLY A 208 20.54 -1.91 -3.63
CA GLY A 208 21.59 -1.30 -2.81
C GLY A 208 22.58 -2.31 -2.22
N LYS A 209 23.65 -1.75 -1.59
CA LYS A 209 24.60 -2.50 -0.74
C LYS A 209 24.64 -1.84 0.63
N TYR A 210 24.63 -2.62 1.69
CA TYR A 210 24.40 -2.13 3.04
C TYR A 210 25.41 -2.69 4.04
N PRO A 211 25.74 -1.94 5.10
CA PRO A 211 26.54 -2.44 6.23
C PRO A 211 25.75 -3.36 7.16
N VAL A 212 24.51 -3.70 6.83
CA VAL A 212 23.61 -4.60 7.55
C VAL A 212 23.28 -5.82 6.71
N GLU A 213 22.94 -6.94 7.34
CA GLU A 213 22.24 -8.02 6.64
C GLU A 213 20.81 -7.54 6.39
N LEU A 214 20.47 -7.33 5.12
CA LEU A 214 19.12 -6.92 4.73
C LEU A 214 18.28 -8.17 4.49
N ILE A 215 17.21 -8.32 5.26
CA ILE A 215 16.18 -9.31 5.06
C ILE A 215 14.95 -8.61 4.50
N ALA A 216 14.73 -8.69 3.20
CA ALA A 216 13.51 -8.21 2.59
C ALA A 216 12.45 -9.31 2.68
N ALA A 217 11.31 -9.02 3.31
CA ALA A 217 10.19 -9.95 3.38
C ALA A 217 8.94 -9.33 2.73
N PHE A 218 8.45 -10.00 1.70
CA PHE A 218 7.19 -9.68 1.06
C PHE A 218 6.11 -10.54 1.72
N THR A 219 5.34 -9.93 2.59
CA THR A 219 4.42 -10.61 3.50
C THR A 219 3.07 -10.89 2.86
N VAL A 220 2.35 -11.86 3.42
CA VAL A 220 1.01 -12.24 2.97
C VAL A 220 -0.02 -11.97 4.05
N GLN A 221 -1.30 -11.82 3.66
CA GLN A 221 -2.43 -11.74 4.59
C GLN A 221 -2.29 -10.60 5.63
N GLU A 222 -1.74 -9.46 5.22
CA GLU A 222 -1.69 -8.25 6.05
C GLU A 222 -3.11 -7.75 6.33
N GLU A 223 -3.92 -7.59 5.28
CA GLU A 223 -5.26 -7.02 5.24
C GLU A 223 -6.30 -7.79 6.09
N VAL A 224 -5.95 -9.01 6.49
CA VAL A 224 -6.81 -9.87 7.32
C VAL A 224 -6.17 -10.19 8.68
N GLY A 225 -5.23 -9.37 9.13
CA GLY A 225 -4.69 -9.38 10.48
C GLY A 225 -3.21 -9.67 10.61
N LEU A 226 -2.35 -9.12 9.74
CA LEU A 226 -0.87 -9.11 9.85
C LEU A 226 -0.28 -10.52 9.97
N ARG A 227 -0.90 -11.52 9.33
CA ARG A 227 -0.62 -12.93 9.61
C ARG A 227 0.76 -13.35 9.12
N GLY A 228 1.11 -12.97 7.87
CA GLY A 228 2.41 -13.25 7.30
C GLY A 228 3.53 -12.54 8.05
N ALA A 229 3.33 -11.29 8.43
CA ALA A 229 4.29 -10.50 9.19
C ALA A 229 4.67 -11.11 10.53
N LYS A 230 3.70 -11.70 11.24
CA LYS A 230 3.94 -12.41 12.49
C LYS A 230 4.92 -13.58 12.30
N VAL A 231 4.75 -14.33 11.22
CA VAL A 231 5.65 -15.45 10.89
C VAL A 231 6.99 -14.93 10.40
N ALA A 232 6.99 -13.93 9.54
CA ALA A 232 8.21 -13.32 8.99
C ALA A 232 9.10 -12.72 10.09
N GLY A 233 8.54 -11.95 11.02
CA GLY A 233 9.28 -11.39 12.15
C GLY A 233 9.87 -12.48 13.08
N TYR A 234 9.15 -13.58 13.28
CA TYR A 234 9.65 -14.71 14.06
C TYR A 234 10.80 -15.44 13.37
N THR A 235 10.66 -15.71 12.07
CA THR A 235 11.65 -16.46 11.27
C THR A 235 12.91 -15.66 10.99
N ALA A 236 12.76 -14.37 10.71
CA ALA A 236 13.88 -13.49 10.36
C ALA A 236 14.80 -13.18 11.55
N GLU A 237 14.34 -13.27 12.79
CA GLU A 237 15.12 -12.91 13.99
C GLU A 237 15.86 -11.56 13.86
N PRO A 238 15.18 -10.48 13.51
CA PRO A 238 15.85 -9.23 13.20
C PRO A 238 16.21 -8.43 14.46
N ASP A 239 17.29 -7.64 14.38
CA ASP A 239 17.67 -6.66 15.40
C ASP A 239 16.80 -5.39 15.32
N ALA A 240 16.23 -5.11 14.14
CA ALA A 240 15.31 -4.01 13.91
C ALA A 240 14.44 -4.28 12.67
N ALA A 241 13.29 -3.61 12.58
CA ALA A 241 12.42 -3.68 11.41
C ALA A 241 12.00 -2.29 10.90
N ILE A 242 11.98 -2.16 9.58
CA ILE A 242 11.37 -1.05 8.85
C ILE A 242 10.23 -1.64 8.02
N VAL A 243 9.02 -1.21 8.26
CA VAL A 243 7.84 -1.66 7.52
C VAL A 243 7.48 -0.60 6.50
N ILE A 244 7.47 -0.97 5.23
CA ILE A 244 6.99 -0.14 4.14
C ILE A 244 5.53 -0.49 3.92
N ASP A 245 4.71 0.54 3.74
CA ASP A 245 3.27 0.40 3.60
C ASP A 245 2.70 1.61 2.87
N CYS A 246 1.40 1.68 2.66
CA CYS A 246 0.71 2.89 2.25
C CYS A 246 -0.02 3.54 3.44
N THR A 247 -0.33 4.81 3.32
CA THR A 247 -1.05 5.53 4.37
C THR A 247 -2.05 6.52 3.79
N PRO A 248 -3.25 6.67 4.38
CA PRO A 248 -4.25 7.60 3.87
C PRO A 248 -3.74 9.05 3.83
N ALA A 249 -3.83 9.68 2.67
CA ALA A 249 -3.71 11.12 2.51
C ALA A 249 -5.12 11.72 2.47
N ASN A 250 -5.59 12.19 3.60
CA ASN A 250 -6.87 12.90 3.71
C ASN A 250 -6.65 14.41 3.59
N ASP A 251 -5.95 14.81 2.53
CA ASP A 251 -5.52 16.18 2.25
C ASP A 251 -6.43 16.91 1.25
N LEU A 252 -7.67 16.46 1.15
CA LEU A 252 -8.67 17.08 0.31
C LEU A 252 -9.03 18.48 0.85
N PRO A 253 -9.39 19.45 -0.03
CA PRO A 253 -9.85 20.76 0.40
C PRO A 253 -10.99 20.65 1.41
N SER A 254 -11.03 21.59 2.37
CA SER A 254 -12.20 21.76 3.22
C SER A 254 -13.42 22.15 2.38
N GLN A 255 -14.64 21.87 2.88
CA GLN A 255 -15.86 22.34 2.25
C GLN A 255 -15.99 23.88 2.30
N ASP A 256 -15.34 24.50 3.28
CA ASP A 256 -15.18 25.95 3.35
C ASP A 256 -13.86 26.35 2.71
N ASP A 257 -13.91 27.05 1.58
CA ASP A 257 -12.73 27.45 0.80
C ASP A 257 -11.73 28.34 1.59
N ASP A 258 -12.18 28.95 2.68
CA ASP A 258 -11.37 29.82 3.54
C ASP A 258 -10.72 29.09 4.74
N VAL A 259 -11.01 27.78 4.91
CA VAL A 259 -10.50 26.99 6.04
C VAL A 259 -9.50 25.94 5.54
N GLU A 260 -8.27 25.98 6.05
CA GLU A 260 -7.28 24.93 5.77
C GLU A 260 -7.74 23.60 6.39
N ASN A 261 -7.66 22.51 5.62
CA ASN A 261 -7.88 21.16 6.16
C ASN A 261 -6.74 20.80 7.14
N SER A 262 -7.03 20.88 8.43
CA SER A 262 -6.11 20.52 9.51
C SER A 262 -6.26 19.06 9.96
N HIS A 263 -7.22 18.30 9.43
CA HIS A 263 -7.55 16.92 9.81
C HIS A 263 -7.04 15.89 8.78
N TYR A 264 -5.83 16.08 8.29
CA TYR A 264 -5.20 15.12 7.38
C TYR A 264 -4.28 14.15 8.14
N ASN A 265 -4.16 12.91 7.66
CA ASN A 265 -3.15 11.97 8.13
C ASN A 265 -1.77 12.29 7.53
N THR A 266 -1.76 12.44 6.20
CA THR A 266 -0.59 12.82 5.39
C THR A 266 -1.06 13.66 4.22
N LYS A 267 -0.10 14.26 3.50
CA LYS A 267 -0.35 15.04 2.28
C LYS A 267 0.42 14.43 1.12
N LEU A 268 -0.22 14.34 -0.04
CA LEU A 268 0.43 13.97 -1.30
C LEU A 268 1.48 15.01 -1.71
N GLY A 269 2.62 14.56 -2.21
CA GLY A 269 3.70 15.43 -2.66
C GLY A 269 4.61 15.94 -1.54
N HIS A 270 4.41 15.50 -0.29
CA HIS A 270 5.22 15.90 0.87
C HIS A 270 6.26 14.85 1.29
N GLY A 271 6.46 13.81 0.49
CA GLY A 271 7.39 12.72 0.75
C GLY A 271 6.79 11.61 1.63
N PRO A 272 7.59 10.54 1.88
CA PRO A 272 7.18 9.42 2.72
C PRO A 272 6.80 9.86 4.13
N ALA A 273 5.87 9.12 4.73
CA ALA A 273 5.38 9.38 6.07
C ALA A 273 6.04 8.45 7.08
N ILE A 274 6.77 9.01 8.04
CA ILE A 274 7.36 8.28 9.16
C ILE A 274 6.34 8.23 10.30
N TYR A 275 6.07 7.02 10.82
CA TYR A 275 5.12 6.83 11.92
C TYR A 275 5.76 7.03 13.28
N SER A 276 5.09 7.78 14.16
CA SER A 276 5.37 7.78 15.59
C SER A 276 4.59 6.69 16.30
N PHE A 277 3.33 6.50 15.94
CA PHE A 277 2.50 5.40 16.39
C PHE A 277 1.29 5.20 15.46
N ASP A 278 0.70 4.03 15.53
CA ASP A 278 -0.58 3.68 14.95
C ASP A 278 -1.41 2.84 15.94
N ARG A 279 -2.48 2.19 15.49
CA ARG A 279 -3.34 1.38 16.36
C ARG A 279 -2.62 0.17 16.97
N GLY A 280 -1.63 -0.40 16.27
CA GLY A 280 -0.94 -1.63 16.63
C GLY A 280 0.48 -1.42 17.14
N THR A 281 1.10 -0.26 16.90
CA THR A 281 2.54 -0.05 17.11
C THR A 281 2.85 1.32 17.70
N VAL A 282 3.76 1.35 18.65
CA VAL A 282 4.50 2.57 19.01
C VAL A 282 5.91 2.42 18.43
N SER A 283 6.22 3.25 17.43
CA SER A 283 7.50 3.17 16.73
C SER A 283 8.70 3.48 17.62
N ASP A 284 9.81 2.79 17.37
CA ASP A 284 11.05 3.02 18.14
C ASP A 284 11.64 4.40 17.83
N LYS A 285 11.82 5.21 18.86
CA LYS A 285 12.31 6.61 18.74
C LYS A 285 13.68 6.72 18.08
N ARG A 286 14.53 5.69 18.22
CA ARG A 286 15.87 5.66 17.63
C ARG A 286 15.78 5.51 16.11
N LEU A 287 14.87 4.64 15.63
CA LEU A 287 14.61 4.45 14.21
C LEU A 287 13.95 5.67 13.60
N ILE A 288 12.96 6.28 14.27
CA ILE A 288 12.36 7.55 13.82
C ILE A 288 13.45 8.62 13.66
N LYS A 289 14.31 8.80 14.68
CA LYS A 289 15.40 9.77 14.64
C LYS A 289 16.39 9.48 13.52
N HIS A 290 16.73 8.22 13.31
CA HIS A 290 17.65 7.81 12.24
C HIS A 290 17.08 8.14 10.86
N LEU A 291 15.83 7.79 10.60
CA LEU A 291 15.13 8.10 9.34
C LEU A 291 15.03 9.62 9.11
N ALA A 292 14.57 10.38 10.11
CA ALA A 292 14.39 11.82 9.99
C ALA A 292 15.74 12.53 9.76
N SER A 293 16.77 12.22 10.55
CA SER A 293 18.11 12.81 10.36
C SER A 293 18.74 12.43 9.02
N THR A 294 18.46 11.21 8.51
CA THR A 294 18.90 10.79 7.18
C THR A 294 18.19 11.60 6.10
N ALA A 295 16.86 11.77 6.22
CA ALA A 295 16.08 12.58 5.29
C ALA A 295 16.61 14.02 5.20
N GLU A 296 16.85 14.66 6.36
CA GLU A 296 17.41 16.01 6.46
C GLU A 296 18.79 16.10 5.82
N SER A 297 19.71 15.19 6.17
CA SER A 297 21.08 15.19 5.65
C SER A 297 21.16 14.98 4.15
N LYS A 298 20.26 14.17 3.59
CA LYS A 298 20.17 13.85 2.17
C LYS A 298 19.22 14.77 1.40
N ARG A 299 18.55 15.70 2.08
CA ARG A 299 17.54 16.61 1.51
C ARG A 299 16.42 15.84 0.82
N ILE A 300 15.93 14.77 1.45
CA ILE A 300 14.81 13.99 0.98
C ILE A 300 13.55 14.55 1.67
N PRO A 301 12.51 14.96 0.92
CA PRO A 301 11.25 15.34 1.52
C PRO A 301 10.68 14.19 2.35
N TYR A 302 10.17 14.49 3.53
CA TYR A 302 9.47 13.54 4.39
C TYR A 302 8.45 14.25 5.27
N GLN A 303 7.54 13.51 5.83
CA GLN A 303 6.55 14.00 6.78
C GLN A 303 6.35 13.02 7.93
N HIS A 304 5.87 13.50 9.06
CA HIS A 304 5.39 12.64 10.13
C HIS A 304 3.90 12.36 9.91
N ARG A 305 3.53 11.06 9.94
CA ARG A 305 2.13 10.69 9.91
C ARG A 305 1.41 11.26 11.14
N GLN A 306 0.31 11.96 10.91
CA GLN A 306 -0.54 12.42 12.00
C GLN A 306 -1.29 11.23 12.64
N PRO A 307 -1.66 11.32 13.92
CA PRO A 307 -2.41 10.27 14.59
C PRO A 307 -3.67 9.87 13.81
N GLY A 308 -3.93 8.56 13.75
CA GLY A 308 -5.10 8.03 13.03
C GLY A 308 -5.25 6.52 13.22
N GLY A 309 -6.35 6.00 12.70
CA GLY A 309 -6.64 4.57 12.73
C GLY A 309 -5.74 3.77 11.77
N GLY A 310 -5.96 2.47 11.73
CA GLY A 310 -5.19 1.51 10.94
C GLY A 310 -3.95 1.01 11.67
N GLY A 311 -3.29 0.05 11.09
CA GLY A 311 -2.04 -0.54 11.54
C GLY A 311 -1.20 -0.89 10.33
N THR A 312 -0.06 -1.51 10.54
CA THR A 312 0.85 -2.03 9.53
C THR A 312 1.44 -3.35 10.05
N ASP A 313 2.18 -4.05 9.24
CA ASP A 313 2.94 -5.25 9.64
C ASP A 313 3.81 -5.03 10.88
N ALA A 314 4.20 -3.79 11.20
CA ALA A 314 4.95 -3.47 12.42
C ALA A 314 4.19 -3.87 13.70
N GLY A 315 2.86 -3.85 13.67
CA GLY A 315 2.00 -4.28 14.78
C GLY A 315 2.19 -5.74 15.18
N ALA A 316 2.54 -6.60 14.25
CA ALA A 316 2.86 -8.00 14.51
C ALA A 316 4.36 -8.21 14.77
N ILE A 317 5.21 -7.59 13.96
CA ILE A 317 6.67 -7.81 14.02
C ILE A 317 7.27 -7.37 15.34
N HIS A 318 6.89 -6.19 15.87
CA HIS A 318 7.50 -5.64 17.10
C HIS A 318 7.25 -6.50 18.35
N LEU A 319 6.24 -7.38 18.30
CA LEU A 319 5.89 -8.32 19.37
C LEU A 319 6.51 -9.72 19.21
N THR A 320 7.29 -9.96 18.15
CA THR A 320 7.89 -11.26 17.93
C THR A 320 9.07 -11.51 18.87
N ARG A 321 9.26 -12.77 19.29
CA ARG A 321 10.34 -13.22 20.18
C ARG A 321 10.45 -12.38 21.45
N SER A 322 11.59 -11.71 21.68
CA SER A 322 11.84 -10.82 22.84
C SER A 322 11.51 -9.36 22.57
N GLY A 323 10.87 -9.05 21.44
CA GLY A 323 10.55 -7.73 20.96
C GLY A 323 11.55 -7.20 19.94
N VAL A 324 11.05 -6.56 18.88
CA VAL A 324 11.83 -6.02 17.76
C VAL A 324 11.60 -4.52 17.65
N PRO A 325 12.63 -3.67 17.80
CA PRO A 325 12.51 -2.24 17.49
C PRO A 325 12.00 -2.04 16.07
N SER A 326 10.84 -1.42 15.91
CA SER A 326 10.17 -1.30 14.61
C SER A 326 9.74 0.12 14.32
N VAL A 327 9.66 0.48 13.05
CA VAL A 327 9.12 1.74 12.55
C VAL A 327 8.45 1.51 11.20
N SER A 328 7.32 2.21 10.93
CA SER A 328 6.70 2.21 9.63
C SER A 328 7.05 3.47 8.84
N VAL A 329 7.29 3.30 7.55
CA VAL A 329 7.54 4.36 6.56
C VAL A 329 6.62 4.12 5.38
N SER A 330 5.59 4.96 5.22
CA SER A 330 4.54 4.70 4.25
C SER A 330 4.52 5.70 3.11
N VAL A 331 4.08 5.22 1.94
CA VAL A 331 3.79 6.07 0.79
C VAL A 331 2.40 6.67 0.96
N PRO A 332 2.22 8.00 0.94
CA PRO A 332 0.90 8.61 1.01
C PRO A 332 0.03 8.28 -0.21
N GLY A 333 -1.21 7.86 0.05
CA GLY A 333 -2.19 7.55 -0.99
C GLY A 333 -3.58 8.06 -0.66
N ARG A 334 -4.27 8.64 -1.63
CA ARG A 334 -5.69 8.98 -1.50
C ARG A 334 -6.53 7.77 -1.89
N TYR A 335 -7.69 7.65 -1.25
CA TYR A 335 -8.70 6.64 -1.59
C TYR A 335 -8.19 5.19 -1.48
N LEU A 336 -7.28 4.92 -0.53
CA LEU A 336 -6.88 3.55 -0.21
C LEU A 336 -8.10 2.73 0.19
N HIS A 337 -8.00 1.40 0.13
CA HIS A 337 -9.14 0.49 0.37
C HIS A 337 -10.36 0.80 -0.52
N SER A 338 -10.10 1.19 -1.77
CA SER A 338 -11.14 1.49 -2.75
C SER A 338 -10.79 0.92 -4.13
N PRO A 339 -11.74 0.93 -5.07
CA PRO A 339 -11.46 0.46 -6.44
C PRO A 339 -10.29 1.17 -7.13
N ALA A 340 -9.99 2.41 -6.74
CA ALA A 340 -8.97 3.22 -7.39
C ALA A 340 -8.30 4.18 -6.41
N ALA A 341 -7.11 3.87 -5.97
CA ALA A 341 -6.26 4.76 -5.20
C ALA A 341 -5.47 5.71 -6.10
N LEU A 342 -5.01 6.82 -5.54
CA LEU A 342 -4.17 7.84 -6.18
C LEU A 342 -2.92 8.07 -5.34
N MET A 343 -1.75 8.08 -5.98
CA MET A 343 -0.44 8.22 -5.32
C MET A 343 0.46 9.19 -6.10
N SER A 344 1.25 9.98 -5.38
CA SER A 344 2.29 10.81 -5.99
C SER A 344 3.50 9.95 -6.39
N LYS A 345 4.00 10.13 -7.63
CA LYS A 345 5.24 9.45 -8.06
C LYS A 345 6.46 9.91 -7.25
N ASP A 346 6.53 11.18 -6.89
CA ASP A 346 7.62 11.72 -6.09
C ASP A 346 7.64 11.11 -4.69
N ASP A 347 6.47 10.92 -4.06
CA ASP A 347 6.40 10.27 -2.75
C ASP A 347 6.85 8.81 -2.83
N PHE A 348 6.43 8.09 -3.86
CA PHE A 348 6.87 6.72 -4.14
C PHE A 348 8.40 6.63 -4.28
N TYR A 349 9.00 7.46 -5.13
CA TYR A 349 10.46 7.46 -5.33
C TYR A 349 11.23 7.90 -4.09
N ASN A 350 10.71 8.89 -3.36
CA ASN A 350 11.36 9.39 -2.15
C ASN A 350 11.27 8.39 -1.00
N THR A 351 10.26 7.50 -0.98
CA THR A 351 10.19 6.40 0.00
C THR A 351 11.34 5.42 -0.21
N ALA A 352 11.56 4.96 -1.44
CA ALA A 352 12.70 4.11 -1.77
C ALA A 352 14.03 4.78 -1.44
N LYS A 353 14.17 6.06 -1.80
CA LYS A 353 15.37 6.85 -1.55
C LYS A 353 15.66 7.02 -0.07
N LEU A 354 14.64 7.28 0.75
CA LEU A 354 14.79 7.46 2.20
C LEU A 354 15.21 6.16 2.89
N VAL A 355 14.47 5.07 2.67
CA VAL A 355 14.78 3.80 3.33
C VAL A 355 16.13 3.28 2.90
N ARG A 356 16.47 3.37 1.60
CA ARG A 356 17.78 3.03 1.08
C ARG A 356 18.91 3.83 1.75
N ALA A 357 18.77 5.15 1.82
CA ALA A 357 19.77 6.02 2.47
C ALA A 357 19.92 5.74 3.97
N ALA A 358 18.82 5.40 4.65
CA ALA A 358 18.86 5.00 6.06
C ALA A 358 19.61 3.68 6.27
N LEU A 359 19.40 2.70 5.39
CA LEU A 359 20.13 1.43 5.41
C LEU A 359 21.63 1.63 5.07
N GLU A 360 21.96 2.46 4.08
CA GLU A 360 23.35 2.79 3.69
C GLU A 360 24.11 3.51 4.81
N SER A 361 23.43 4.35 5.59
CA SER A 361 24.02 5.08 6.73
C SER A 361 23.90 4.36 8.07
N TRP A 362 23.47 3.09 8.06
CA TRP A 362 23.30 2.33 9.30
C TRP A 362 24.61 2.15 10.05
N SER A 363 24.58 2.34 11.35
CA SER A 363 25.73 2.15 12.23
C SER A 363 25.28 1.48 13.54
N PRO A 364 26.21 0.89 14.31
CA PRO A 364 25.89 0.31 15.62
C PRO A 364 25.27 1.30 16.62
N LYS A 365 25.38 2.62 16.35
CA LYS A 365 24.78 3.66 17.18
C LYS A 365 23.27 3.77 17.04
N VAL A 366 22.71 3.30 15.91
CA VAL A 366 21.26 3.42 15.62
C VAL A 366 20.42 2.74 16.70
N LEU A 367 20.82 1.56 17.15
CA LEU A 367 20.10 0.78 18.17
C LEU A 367 20.63 0.96 19.59
N LYS A 368 21.64 1.83 19.78
CA LYS A 368 22.21 2.04 21.10
C LYS A 368 21.20 2.79 22.00
N ARG A 369 20.94 2.24 23.21
CA ARG A 369 20.10 2.84 24.25
C ARG A 369 20.85 3.93 24.99
#